data_e812949a1d3e553dfe8eb9f8c264d471
#
_entry.id   e812949a1d3e553dfe8eb9f8c264d471
#
_cell.length_a   1.000
_cell.length_b   1.000
_cell.length_c   1.000
_cell.angle_alpha   90.00
_cell.angle_beta   90.00
_cell.angle_gamma   90.00
#
_symmetry.space_group_name_H-M   'P 1'
#
loop_
_entity.id
_entity.type
_entity.pdbx_description
1 polymer ?
#
loop_
_entity_poly.entity_id
_entity_poly.type
_entity_poly.pdbx_seq_one_letter_code
_entity_poly.pdbx_strand_id
1 'polypeptide(L)'
;VFLLGWGWIAQPLANGLLYDLSTLKSFDFTEDKWIKYITDLMTFDGSIYGMAAGTPEPKLGVFWNKRLFQEAGLDPDLPYDLQASGEWTIEKYEELCKQLTRDTNNDGTIDTYAQASFSVDYLRGAITLHNAKFIGKDENGKFYNATAEPNFLEGAQWGISLIQKGYEMPAPEGANWDWFIAAFHDAKVAMTWAEQYKCGTWADMTDDWGFVLPPRKDANTPHTIYFNDNIAVIPSCFDAETAEKIAFAYNLFTNPTPGYEDDTDAWKESYYPSFRDERAVDETLALMFSDDVVICNDVQPFVYGTDTGPDFYWETYALVKTPAEKIEELTTKWETLIADANK
;
A
#
# COMPACT_ATOMS: atom_id res chain seq x y z
N VAL A 1 17.13 13.64 -12.24
CA VAL A 1 15.93 13.22 -11.52
C VAL A 1 16.35 12.36 -10.36
N PHE A 2 15.71 12.55 -9.20
CA PHE A 2 15.85 11.68 -8.03
C PHE A 2 14.52 11.01 -7.79
N LEU A 3 14.55 9.75 -7.33
CA LEU A 3 13.40 9.06 -6.82
C LEU A 3 13.40 9.15 -5.29
N LEU A 4 12.34 9.70 -4.73
CA LEU A 4 12.16 9.82 -3.29
C LEU A 4 11.00 8.91 -2.87
N GLY A 5 11.26 8.04 -1.90
CA GLY A 5 10.20 7.29 -1.26
C GLY A 5 9.25 8.24 -0.52
N TRP A 6 8.00 7.84 -0.42
CA TRP A 6 6.90 8.61 0.15
C TRP A 6 7.23 9.30 1.49
N GLY A 7 7.85 8.59 2.43
CA GLY A 7 8.22 9.13 3.74
C GLY A 7 9.37 10.15 3.73
N TRP A 8 10.03 10.35 2.57
CA TRP A 8 11.20 11.22 2.45
C TRP A 8 10.92 12.54 1.73
N ILE A 9 9.68 12.76 1.26
CA ILE A 9 9.32 13.95 0.44
C ILE A 9 9.07 15.18 1.28
N ALA A 10 8.40 15.05 2.41
CA ALA A 10 7.92 16.18 3.18
C ALA A 10 9.03 17.16 3.59
N GLN A 11 10.20 16.65 4.01
CA GLN A 11 11.29 17.52 4.46
C GLN A 11 11.98 18.29 3.33
N PRO A 12 12.38 17.67 2.20
CA PRO A 12 12.87 18.43 1.04
C PRO A 12 11.89 19.46 0.53
N LEU A 13 10.61 19.13 0.50
CA LEU A 13 9.55 20.04 0.06
C LEU A 13 9.45 21.26 0.98
N ALA A 14 9.35 21.05 2.30
CA ALA A 14 9.27 22.13 3.28
C ALA A 14 10.49 23.06 3.30
N ASN A 15 11.67 22.55 2.87
CA ASN A 15 12.89 23.33 2.77
C ASN A 15 13.14 23.94 1.37
N GLY A 16 12.16 23.86 0.47
CA GLY A 16 12.27 24.44 -0.88
C GLY A 16 13.35 23.77 -1.75
N LEU A 17 13.68 22.50 -1.49
CA LEU A 17 14.72 21.77 -2.21
C LEU A 17 14.22 21.10 -3.49
N LEU A 18 12.92 21.17 -3.78
CA LEU A 18 12.31 20.61 -4.97
C LEU A 18 11.96 21.70 -5.98
N TYR A 19 12.19 21.40 -7.25
CA TYR A 19 11.90 22.31 -8.36
C TYR A 19 10.40 22.31 -8.66
N ASP A 20 9.84 23.47 -9.00
CA ASP A 20 8.48 23.57 -9.51
C ASP A 20 8.42 23.07 -10.96
N LEU A 21 7.97 21.84 -11.13
CA LEU A 21 7.91 21.15 -12.43
C LEU A 21 6.88 21.79 -13.37
N SER A 22 5.89 22.52 -12.86
CA SER A 22 4.87 23.20 -13.67
C SER A 22 5.46 24.34 -14.52
N THR A 23 6.67 24.79 -14.18
CA THR A 23 7.39 25.85 -14.92
C THR A 23 8.18 25.31 -16.10
N LEU A 24 8.35 23.98 -16.20
CA LEU A 24 9.20 23.32 -17.21
C LEU A 24 8.35 22.98 -18.44
N LYS A 25 8.76 23.50 -19.60
CA LYS A 25 8.02 23.38 -20.86
C LYS A 25 8.03 21.98 -21.46
N SER A 26 8.99 21.16 -21.06
CA SER A 26 9.12 19.78 -21.53
C SER A 26 8.11 18.83 -20.89
N PHE A 27 7.41 19.25 -19.84
CA PHE A 27 6.38 18.45 -19.21
C PHE A 27 4.97 18.94 -19.60
N ASP A 28 4.17 18.05 -20.15
CA ASP A 28 2.72 18.20 -20.28
C ASP A 28 2.06 17.16 -19.38
N PHE A 29 1.65 17.57 -18.19
CA PHE A 29 1.02 16.69 -17.20
C PHE A 29 -0.43 16.29 -17.57
N THR A 30 -0.92 16.66 -18.75
CA THR A 30 -2.19 16.16 -19.32
C THR A 30 -2.00 14.89 -20.15
N GLU A 31 -0.76 14.49 -20.45
CA GLU A 31 -0.47 13.23 -21.16
C GLU A 31 -0.80 12.01 -20.27
N ASP A 32 -1.38 10.97 -20.85
CA ASP A 32 -1.84 9.74 -20.16
C ASP A 32 -0.72 8.95 -19.49
N LYS A 33 0.55 9.16 -19.89
CA LYS A 33 1.69 8.49 -19.28
C LYS A 33 1.93 8.90 -17.83
N TRP A 34 1.43 10.06 -17.39
CA TRP A 34 1.62 10.54 -16.04
C TRP A 34 0.58 9.94 -15.09
N ILE A 35 1.04 9.41 -13.96
CA ILE A 35 0.15 8.91 -12.92
C ILE A 35 -0.51 10.12 -12.24
N LYS A 36 -1.73 10.42 -12.69
CA LYS A 36 -2.49 11.61 -12.25
C LYS A 36 -2.60 11.71 -10.74
N TYR A 37 -2.85 10.60 -10.06
CA TYR A 37 -2.92 10.58 -8.60
C TYR A 37 -1.66 11.17 -7.95
N ILE A 38 -0.47 10.82 -8.42
CA ILE A 38 0.80 11.33 -7.90
C ILE A 38 0.96 12.81 -8.22
N THR A 39 0.65 13.22 -9.44
CA THR A 39 0.71 14.63 -9.84
C THR A 39 -0.21 15.50 -8.99
N ASP A 40 -1.46 15.05 -8.77
CA ASP A 40 -2.43 15.77 -7.93
C ASP A 40 -1.96 15.86 -6.48
N LEU A 41 -1.41 14.76 -5.96
CA LEU A 41 -0.90 14.67 -4.60
C LEU A 41 0.32 15.58 -4.37
N MET A 42 1.17 15.72 -5.38
CA MET A 42 2.36 16.56 -5.37
C MET A 42 2.11 17.99 -5.85
N THR A 43 0.84 18.36 -6.03
CA THR A 43 0.43 19.73 -6.40
C THR A 43 0.05 20.52 -5.15
N PHE A 44 0.72 21.65 -4.97
CA PHE A 44 0.44 22.61 -3.92
C PHE A 44 0.48 24.03 -4.46
N ASP A 45 -0.58 24.81 -4.19
CA ASP A 45 -0.74 26.21 -4.63
C ASP A 45 -0.46 26.42 -6.13
N GLY A 46 -0.89 25.44 -6.95
CA GLY A 46 -0.73 25.47 -8.40
C GLY A 46 0.65 25.04 -8.93
N SER A 47 1.62 24.77 -8.05
CA SER A 47 2.95 24.25 -8.38
C SER A 47 3.00 22.74 -8.22
N ILE A 48 3.73 22.05 -9.11
CA ILE A 48 3.91 20.60 -9.11
C ILE A 48 5.36 20.27 -8.70
N TYR A 49 5.53 19.50 -7.63
CA TYR A 49 6.84 19.21 -7.05
C TYR A 49 7.29 17.75 -7.22
N GLY A 50 6.47 16.91 -7.80
CA GLY A 50 6.80 15.52 -8.06
C GLY A 50 5.90 14.89 -9.07
N MET A 51 6.37 13.79 -9.65
CA MET A 51 5.68 13.08 -10.73
C MET A 51 6.00 11.59 -10.68
N ALA A 52 5.16 10.79 -11.32
CA ALA A 52 5.45 9.41 -11.67
C ALA A 52 4.85 9.13 -13.04
N ALA A 53 5.46 8.21 -13.78
CA ALA A 53 5.01 7.83 -15.13
C ALA A 53 4.95 6.32 -15.28
N GLY A 54 4.12 5.84 -16.19
CA GLY A 54 3.94 4.42 -16.52
C GLY A 54 2.80 3.79 -15.75
N THR A 55 2.86 2.48 -15.58
CA THR A 55 1.86 1.73 -14.84
C THR A 55 1.98 2.06 -13.34
N PRO A 56 0.88 2.42 -12.68
CA PRO A 56 0.89 2.58 -11.24
C PRO A 56 1.44 1.33 -10.56
N GLU A 57 2.29 1.48 -9.56
CA GLU A 57 2.71 0.37 -8.70
C GLU A 57 1.96 0.44 -7.37
N PRO A 58 0.72 0.00 -7.31
CA PRO A 58 0.09 -0.27 -6.04
C PRO A 58 0.77 -1.47 -5.44
N LYS A 59 1.00 -1.44 -4.14
CA LYS A 59 2.01 -2.34 -3.59
C LYS A 59 1.41 -3.41 -2.72
N LEU A 60 0.37 -3.12 -1.97
CA LEU A 60 -0.15 -4.05 -0.99
C LEU A 60 -1.18 -5.00 -1.62
N GLY A 61 -0.98 -6.28 -1.33
CA GLY A 61 -1.94 -7.34 -1.60
C GLY A 61 -1.88 -8.41 -0.51
N VAL A 62 -2.58 -9.49 -0.74
CA VAL A 62 -2.58 -10.67 0.12
C VAL A 62 -2.06 -11.85 -0.68
N PHE A 63 -0.93 -12.40 -0.24
CA PHE A 63 -0.44 -13.69 -0.71
C PHE A 63 -1.04 -14.79 0.14
N TRP A 64 -1.34 -15.95 -0.47
CA TRP A 64 -1.80 -17.12 0.27
C TRP A 64 -1.14 -18.39 -0.23
N ASN A 65 -0.96 -19.35 0.69
CA ASN A 65 -0.40 -20.67 0.40
C ASN A 65 -1.53 -21.62 0.00
N LYS A 66 -1.53 -22.07 -1.27
CA LYS A 66 -2.57 -22.93 -1.85
C LYS A 66 -2.69 -24.28 -1.14
N ARG A 67 -1.55 -24.88 -0.72
CA ARG A 67 -1.56 -26.16 0.02
C ARG A 67 -2.25 -26.03 1.38
N LEU A 68 -1.97 -24.97 2.14
CA LEU A 68 -2.60 -24.76 3.45
C LEU A 68 -4.10 -24.50 3.35
N PHE A 69 -4.57 -23.89 2.26
CA PHE A 69 -6.00 -23.78 1.95
C PHE A 69 -6.60 -25.17 1.71
N GLN A 70 -5.98 -26.02 0.87
CA GLN A 70 -6.44 -27.39 0.63
C GLN A 70 -6.49 -28.22 1.91
N GLU A 71 -5.47 -28.14 2.76
CA GLU A 71 -5.43 -28.84 4.05
C GLU A 71 -6.53 -28.37 5.02
N ALA A 72 -6.98 -27.11 4.88
CA ALA A 72 -8.13 -26.59 5.62
C ALA A 72 -9.49 -26.95 4.98
N GLY A 73 -9.50 -27.72 3.87
CA GLY A 73 -10.71 -28.09 3.16
C GLY A 73 -11.29 -26.96 2.29
N LEU A 74 -10.48 -25.97 1.94
CA LEU A 74 -10.83 -24.86 1.06
C LEU A 74 -10.33 -25.13 -0.37
N ASP A 75 -10.98 -24.49 -1.36
CA ASP A 75 -10.44 -24.46 -2.71
C ASP A 75 -9.13 -23.66 -2.72
N PRO A 76 -8.04 -24.18 -3.35
CA PRO A 76 -6.76 -23.48 -3.41
C PRO A 76 -6.82 -22.13 -4.15
N ASP A 77 -7.79 -21.93 -5.03
CA ASP A 77 -7.99 -20.71 -5.81
C ASP A 77 -9.12 -19.83 -5.29
N LEU A 78 -9.70 -20.19 -4.14
CA LEU A 78 -10.83 -19.48 -3.53
C LEU A 78 -10.65 -17.95 -3.42
N PRO A 79 -9.48 -17.39 -3.05
CA PRO A 79 -9.34 -15.94 -2.98
C PRO A 79 -9.52 -15.25 -4.33
N TYR A 80 -9.06 -15.83 -5.45
CA TYR A 80 -9.33 -15.30 -6.79
C TYR A 80 -10.83 -15.29 -7.11
N ASP A 81 -11.53 -16.40 -6.84
CA ASP A 81 -12.95 -16.51 -7.12
C ASP A 81 -13.79 -15.52 -6.29
N LEU A 82 -13.41 -15.33 -5.02
CA LEU A 82 -14.01 -14.31 -4.16
C LEU A 82 -13.74 -12.89 -4.67
N GLN A 83 -12.51 -12.61 -5.13
CA GLN A 83 -12.18 -11.32 -5.73
C GLN A 83 -12.99 -11.06 -6.99
N ALA A 84 -13.07 -12.03 -7.91
CA ALA A 84 -13.81 -11.94 -9.15
C ALA A 84 -15.33 -11.79 -8.94
N SER A 85 -15.90 -12.50 -7.96
CA SER A 85 -17.33 -12.39 -7.63
C SER A 85 -17.68 -11.13 -6.82
N GLY A 86 -16.67 -10.43 -6.29
CA GLY A 86 -16.88 -9.29 -5.39
C GLY A 86 -17.18 -9.66 -3.94
N GLU A 87 -17.03 -10.92 -3.57
CA GLU A 87 -17.25 -11.43 -2.21
C GLU A 87 -15.96 -11.44 -1.36
N TRP A 88 -14.83 -10.98 -1.91
CA TRP A 88 -13.59 -10.78 -1.18
C TRP A 88 -13.70 -9.57 -0.25
N THR A 89 -14.31 -9.77 0.92
CA THR A 89 -14.63 -8.75 1.92
C THR A 89 -13.93 -9.01 3.24
N ILE A 90 -13.87 -8.00 4.14
CA ILE A 90 -13.29 -8.17 5.49
C ILE A 90 -14.00 -9.26 6.29
N GLU A 91 -15.32 -9.41 6.11
CA GLU A 91 -16.10 -10.47 6.76
C GLU A 91 -15.63 -11.86 6.26
N LYS A 92 -15.52 -12.02 4.94
CA LYS A 92 -15.04 -13.27 4.35
C LYS A 92 -13.58 -13.55 4.70
N TYR A 93 -12.73 -12.52 4.73
CA TYR A 93 -11.35 -12.65 5.17
C TYR A 93 -11.26 -13.16 6.61
N GLU A 94 -12.07 -12.62 7.52
CA GLU A 94 -12.11 -13.08 8.91
C GLU A 94 -12.61 -14.52 9.05
N GLU A 95 -13.62 -14.93 8.26
CA GLU A 95 -14.07 -16.33 8.21
C GLU A 95 -12.91 -17.26 7.83
N LEU A 96 -12.14 -16.89 6.81
CA LEU A 96 -10.96 -17.64 6.39
C LEU A 96 -9.89 -17.66 7.48
N CYS A 97 -9.61 -16.54 8.14
CA CYS A 97 -8.67 -16.50 9.25
C CYS A 97 -9.02 -17.49 10.35
N LYS A 98 -10.31 -17.57 10.70
CA LYS A 98 -10.79 -18.53 11.69
C LYS A 98 -10.59 -19.99 11.25
N GLN A 99 -10.81 -20.30 9.97
CA GLN A 99 -10.67 -21.66 9.43
C GLN A 99 -9.21 -22.08 9.23
N LEU A 100 -8.34 -21.12 8.92
CA LEU A 100 -6.93 -21.33 8.62
C LEU A 100 -6.04 -21.35 9.87
N THR A 101 -6.53 -20.85 11.02
CA THR A 101 -5.81 -20.94 12.30
C THR A 101 -6.11 -22.28 12.93
N ARG A 102 -5.11 -23.19 12.95
CA ARG A 102 -5.33 -24.61 13.27
C ARG A 102 -4.26 -25.18 14.18
N ASP A 103 -4.72 -25.94 15.14
CA ASP A 103 -3.97 -26.98 15.86
C ASP A 103 -4.26 -28.30 15.12
N THR A 104 -3.32 -28.77 14.32
CA THR A 104 -3.53 -29.92 13.43
C THR A 104 -3.26 -31.26 14.12
N ASN A 105 -2.54 -31.25 15.23
CA ASN A 105 -2.17 -32.44 15.99
C ASN A 105 -2.97 -32.58 17.31
N ASN A 106 -3.78 -31.58 17.68
CA ASN A 106 -4.58 -31.49 18.89
C ASN A 106 -3.75 -31.52 20.19
N ASP A 107 -2.57 -30.91 20.19
CA ASP A 107 -1.71 -30.80 21.37
C ASP A 107 -1.97 -29.50 22.19
N GLY A 108 -2.86 -28.64 21.70
CA GLY A 108 -3.21 -27.36 22.31
C GLY A 108 -2.35 -26.19 21.84
N THR A 109 -1.44 -26.44 20.89
CA THR A 109 -0.59 -25.42 20.26
C THR A 109 -1.04 -25.20 18.82
N ILE A 110 -1.08 -23.93 18.36
CA ILE A 110 -1.39 -23.63 16.97
C ILE A 110 -0.19 -23.99 16.09
N ASP A 111 -0.39 -24.88 15.12
CA ASP A 111 0.62 -25.30 14.14
C ASP A 111 0.65 -24.39 12.92
N THR A 112 -0.52 -23.87 12.52
CA THR A 112 -0.69 -22.98 11.39
C THR A 112 -1.54 -21.79 11.79
N TYR A 113 -1.02 -20.59 11.64
CA TYR A 113 -1.78 -19.36 11.83
C TYR A 113 -2.39 -18.90 10.50
N ALA A 114 -3.45 -18.11 10.58
CA ALA A 114 -4.05 -17.55 9.38
C ALA A 114 -3.12 -16.59 8.67
N GLN A 115 -2.44 -15.73 9.43
CA GLN A 115 -1.58 -14.72 8.82
C GLN A 115 -0.36 -14.33 9.67
N ALA A 116 0.61 -13.72 9.02
CA ALA A 116 1.66 -12.88 9.60
C ALA A 116 2.04 -11.80 8.57
N SER A 117 2.33 -10.60 9.04
CA SER A 117 2.63 -9.49 8.14
C SER A 117 3.54 -8.46 8.80
N PHE A 118 4.11 -7.57 8.00
CA PHE A 118 4.76 -6.39 8.57
C PHE A 118 3.71 -5.46 9.19
N SER A 119 3.90 -5.11 10.46
CA SER A 119 2.92 -4.39 11.27
C SER A 119 2.39 -3.10 10.63
N VAL A 120 3.29 -2.33 10.01
CA VAL A 120 2.95 -1.05 9.36
C VAL A 120 2.08 -1.29 8.12
N ASP A 121 2.49 -2.21 7.25
CA ASP A 121 1.76 -2.48 5.99
C ASP A 121 0.39 -3.09 6.27
N TYR A 122 0.31 -4.00 7.24
CA TYR A 122 -0.95 -4.61 7.63
C TYR A 122 -1.95 -3.59 8.20
N LEU A 123 -1.55 -2.81 9.23
CA LEU A 123 -2.46 -1.84 9.84
C LEU A 123 -2.77 -0.66 8.91
N ARG A 124 -1.80 -0.23 8.10
CA ARG A 124 -2.05 0.75 7.05
C ARG A 124 -3.09 0.22 6.07
N GLY A 125 -2.93 -1.01 5.60
CA GLY A 125 -3.90 -1.68 4.74
C GLY A 125 -5.28 -1.75 5.39
N ALA A 126 -5.37 -2.17 6.65
CA ALA A 126 -6.62 -2.25 7.41
C ALA A 126 -7.34 -0.89 7.55
N ILE A 127 -6.61 0.20 7.68
CA ILE A 127 -7.15 1.56 7.73
C ILE A 127 -7.57 2.02 6.34
N THR A 128 -6.70 1.87 5.34
CA THR A 128 -6.95 2.40 3.99
C THR A 128 -8.09 1.68 3.27
N LEU A 129 -8.31 0.38 3.52
CA LEU A 129 -9.46 -0.33 2.94
C LEU A 129 -10.82 0.22 3.43
N HIS A 130 -10.82 0.98 4.55
CA HIS A 130 -11.97 1.75 5.01
C HIS A 130 -12.03 3.16 4.40
N ASN A 131 -11.18 3.44 3.38
CA ASN A 131 -10.97 4.78 2.81
C ASN A 131 -10.64 5.83 3.88
N ALA A 132 -9.83 5.43 4.86
CA ALA A 132 -9.43 6.26 5.99
C ALA A 132 -7.94 6.64 5.90
N LYS A 133 -7.61 7.78 6.47
CA LYS A 133 -6.26 8.39 6.45
C LYS A 133 -6.01 9.19 7.70
N PHE A 134 -4.75 9.47 7.99
CA PHE A 134 -4.37 10.33 9.12
C PHE A 134 -4.61 11.80 8.81
N ILE A 135 -4.27 12.22 7.60
CA ILE A 135 -4.34 13.62 7.18
C ILE A 135 -5.12 13.71 5.88
N GLY A 136 -6.26 14.39 5.94
CA GLY A 136 -7.08 14.70 4.80
C GLY A 136 -6.72 16.07 4.19
N LYS A 137 -7.26 16.32 2.99
CA LYS A 137 -7.23 17.61 2.30
C LYS A 137 -8.67 17.93 1.91
N ASP A 138 -9.19 19.09 2.31
CA ASP A 138 -10.55 19.50 2.01
C ASP A 138 -10.69 20.05 0.58
N GLU A 139 -11.91 20.44 0.20
CA GLU A 139 -12.21 21.00 -1.12
C GLU A 139 -11.52 22.36 -1.40
N ASN A 140 -11.06 23.06 -0.36
CA ASN A 140 -10.30 24.29 -0.46
C ASN A 140 -8.78 24.06 -0.46
N GLY A 141 -8.34 22.81 -0.45
CA GLY A 141 -6.93 22.42 -0.41
C GLY A 141 -6.30 22.49 0.98
N LYS A 142 -7.08 22.71 2.05
CA LYS A 142 -6.58 22.74 3.43
C LYS A 142 -6.46 21.35 4.02
N PHE A 143 -5.36 21.14 4.72
CA PHE A 143 -5.12 19.90 5.45
C PHE A 143 -5.91 19.88 6.76
N TYR A 144 -6.38 18.69 7.13
CA TYR A 144 -7.08 18.47 8.40
C TYR A 144 -6.74 17.11 9.00
N ASN A 145 -6.93 16.96 10.31
CA ASN A 145 -6.76 15.69 11.01
C ASN A 145 -7.96 14.80 10.74
N ALA A 146 -7.76 13.76 9.91
CA ALA A 146 -8.81 12.83 9.50
C ALA A 146 -8.99 11.64 10.47
N THR A 147 -8.17 11.51 11.50
CA THR A 147 -8.29 10.40 12.48
C THR A 147 -9.55 10.49 13.34
N ALA A 148 -10.21 11.66 13.36
CA ALA A 148 -11.51 11.85 14.01
C ALA A 148 -12.68 11.27 13.20
N GLU A 149 -12.49 10.89 11.95
CA GLU A 149 -13.53 10.28 11.12
C GLU A 149 -13.79 8.84 11.59
N PRO A 150 -15.06 8.39 11.67
CA PRO A 150 -15.40 7.08 12.20
C PRO A 150 -14.72 5.91 11.50
N ASN A 151 -14.54 6.01 10.17
CA ASN A 151 -13.93 4.98 9.34
C ASN A 151 -12.45 4.72 9.71
N PHE A 152 -11.74 5.72 10.26
CA PHE A 152 -10.37 5.52 10.72
C PHE A 152 -10.32 4.55 11.90
N LEU A 153 -11.12 4.81 12.92
CA LEU A 153 -11.17 3.96 14.10
C LEU A 153 -11.73 2.56 13.77
N GLU A 154 -12.75 2.49 12.90
CA GLU A 154 -13.30 1.20 12.40
C GLU A 154 -12.21 0.34 11.76
N GLY A 155 -11.43 0.91 10.83
CA GLY A 155 -10.36 0.19 10.14
C GLY A 155 -9.24 -0.27 11.08
N ALA A 156 -8.78 0.62 11.96
CA ALA A 156 -7.77 0.27 12.95
C ALA A 156 -8.25 -0.81 13.92
N GLN A 157 -9.49 -0.71 14.41
CA GLN A 157 -10.08 -1.70 15.32
C GLN A 157 -10.28 -3.06 14.64
N TRP A 158 -10.72 -3.08 13.37
CA TRP A 158 -10.83 -4.33 12.63
C TRP A 158 -9.48 -5.03 12.54
N GLY A 159 -8.42 -4.34 12.09
CA GLY A 159 -7.08 -4.91 11.99
C GLY A 159 -6.58 -5.48 13.34
N ILE A 160 -6.73 -4.71 14.42
CA ILE A 160 -6.33 -5.14 15.76
C ILE A 160 -7.17 -6.33 16.25
N SER A 161 -8.45 -6.39 15.88
CA SER A 161 -9.33 -7.49 16.31
C SER A 161 -8.85 -8.86 15.83
N LEU A 162 -8.23 -8.96 14.64
CA LEU A 162 -7.71 -10.22 14.12
C LEU A 162 -6.50 -10.70 14.93
N ILE A 163 -5.65 -9.77 15.39
CA ILE A 163 -4.54 -10.06 16.30
C ILE A 163 -5.07 -10.54 17.66
N GLN A 164 -6.04 -9.83 18.22
CA GLN A 164 -6.65 -10.18 19.52
C GLN A 164 -7.36 -11.53 19.48
N LYS A 165 -7.92 -11.94 18.34
CA LYS A 165 -8.54 -13.26 18.13
C LYS A 165 -7.52 -14.39 17.95
N GLY A 166 -6.22 -14.06 17.91
CA GLY A 166 -5.15 -15.04 17.75
C GLY A 166 -4.99 -15.59 16.34
N TYR A 167 -5.46 -14.86 15.32
CA TYR A 167 -5.29 -15.27 13.92
C TYR A 167 -3.92 -14.88 13.34
N GLU A 168 -3.30 -13.86 13.92
CA GLU A 168 -1.95 -13.43 13.58
C GLU A 168 -0.92 -14.27 14.35
N MET A 169 0.09 -14.78 13.64
CA MET A 169 1.22 -15.46 14.26
C MET A 169 2.02 -14.46 15.12
N PRO A 170 2.30 -14.76 16.39
CA PRO A 170 3.17 -13.93 17.19
C PRO A 170 4.60 -13.89 16.62
N ALA A 171 5.22 -12.72 16.61
CA ALA A 171 6.64 -12.63 16.23
C ALA A 171 7.49 -13.50 17.15
N PRO A 172 8.41 -14.33 16.61
CA PRO A 172 9.34 -15.09 17.43
C PRO A 172 10.20 -14.17 18.32
N GLU A 173 10.60 -14.64 19.48
CA GLU A 173 11.47 -13.85 20.36
C GLU A 173 12.79 -13.48 19.65
N GLY A 174 13.14 -12.20 19.66
CA GLY A 174 14.33 -11.67 18.99
C GLY A 174 14.24 -11.63 17.45
N ALA A 175 13.06 -11.84 16.88
CA ALA A 175 12.87 -11.78 15.42
C ALA A 175 13.17 -10.39 14.85
N ASN A 176 13.72 -10.36 13.63
CA ASN A 176 13.84 -9.14 12.85
C ASN A 176 12.45 -8.67 12.38
N TRP A 177 12.36 -7.43 11.90
CA TRP A 177 11.12 -6.83 11.40
C TRP A 177 10.49 -7.59 10.22
N ASP A 178 11.29 -8.35 9.47
CA ASP A 178 10.91 -9.09 8.25
C ASP A 178 10.63 -10.58 8.50
N TRP A 179 10.50 -11.01 9.75
CA TRP A 179 10.31 -12.41 10.15
C TRP A 179 9.12 -13.10 9.48
N PHE A 180 8.09 -12.34 9.11
CA PHE A 180 6.90 -12.84 8.42
C PHE A 180 7.21 -13.45 7.06
N ILE A 181 8.29 -13.01 6.41
CA ILE A 181 8.76 -13.56 5.13
C ILE A 181 9.09 -15.06 5.29
N ALA A 182 9.89 -15.39 6.29
CA ALA A 182 10.21 -16.78 6.60
C ALA A 182 8.99 -17.56 7.10
N ALA A 183 8.12 -16.92 7.88
CA ALA A 183 6.90 -17.57 8.36
C ALA A 183 5.96 -18.01 7.21
N PHE A 184 5.82 -17.20 6.18
CA PHE A 184 5.05 -17.57 4.99
C PHE A 184 5.79 -18.61 4.13
N HIS A 185 7.09 -18.40 3.88
CA HIS A 185 7.93 -19.34 3.15
C HIS A 185 7.90 -20.77 3.74
N ASP A 186 7.97 -20.88 5.06
CA ASP A 186 7.99 -22.14 5.80
C ASP A 186 6.58 -22.70 6.08
N ALA A 187 5.55 -22.13 5.46
CA ALA A 187 4.16 -22.53 5.60
C ALA A 187 3.67 -22.55 7.07
N LYS A 188 4.16 -21.64 7.91
CA LYS A 188 3.68 -21.42 9.27
C LYS A 188 2.42 -20.57 9.30
N VAL A 189 2.21 -19.79 8.24
CA VAL A 189 1.04 -18.96 8.05
C VAL A 189 0.43 -19.19 6.68
N ALA A 190 -0.91 -19.15 6.61
CA ALA A 190 -1.64 -19.41 5.38
C ALA A 190 -1.69 -18.19 4.46
N MET A 191 -1.65 -16.98 5.01
CA MET A 191 -1.73 -15.72 4.28
C MET A 191 -0.68 -14.73 4.81
N THR A 192 -0.29 -13.78 3.96
CA THR A 192 0.52 -12.63 4.36
C THR A 192 0.14 -11.40 3.57
N TRP A 193 0.02 -10.26 4.26
CA TRP A 193 -0.13 -8.96 3.61
C TRP A 193 1.27 -8.45 3.27
N ALA A 194 1.51 -8.27 1.99
CA ALA A 194 2.81 -7.82 1.52
C ALA A 194 2.69 -7.09 0.19
N GLU A 195 3.71 -6.33 -0.12
CA GLU A 195 3.81 -5.61 -1.38
C GLU A 195 4.05 -6.60 -2.55
N GLN A 196 3.48 -6.32 -3.73
CA GLN A 196 3.52 -7.23 -4.88
C GLN A 196 4.94 -7.65 -5.28
N TYR A 197 5.94 -6.78 -5.11
CA TYR A 197 7.33 -7.12 -5.45
C TYR A 197 7.96 -8.20 -4.56
N LYS A 198 7.32 -8.52 -3.42
CA LYS A 198 7.74 -9.65 -2.57
C LYS A 198 7.55 -11.01 -3.24
N CYS A 199 6.81 -11.09 -4.35
CA CYS A 199 6.68 -12.30 -5.16
C CYS A 199 8.05 -12.95 -5.45
N GLY A 200 9.08 -12.16 -5.76
CA GLY A 200 10.44 -12.65 -5.97
C GLY A 200 11.09 -13.26 -4.74
N THR A 201 10.68 -12.87 -3.54
CA THR A 201 11.19 -13.38 -2.25
C THR A 201 10.75 -14.83 -2.02
N TRP A 202 9.61 -15.23 -2.58
CA TRP A 202 9.04 -16.57 -2.45
C TRP A 202 9.14 -17.40 -3.73
N ALA A 203 10.03 -17.01 -4.64
CA ALA A 203 10.22 -17.71 -5.91
C ALA A 203 10.72 -19.16 -5.75
N ASP A 204 11.40 -19.47 -4.66
CA ASP A 204 11.95 -20.81 -4.34
C ASP A 204 11.06 -21.65 -3.41
N MET A 205 9.88 -21.14 -2.99
CA MET A 205 8.92 -21.93 -2.21
C MET A 205 8.52 -23.21 -2.95
N THR A 206 8.43 -24.32 -2.21
CA THR A 206 7.92 -25.59 -2.75
C THR A 206 6.40 -25.52 -2.96
N ASP A 207 5.69 -24.87 -2.05
CA ASP A 207 4.24 -24.69 -2.13
C ASP A 207 3.88 -23.60 -3.16
N ASP A 208 2.81 -23.84 -3.90
CA ASP A 208 2.22 -22.82 -4.73
C ASP A 208 1.50 -21.77 -3.89
N TRP A 209 1.53 -20.54 -4.38
CA TRP A 209 0.88 -19.41 -3.76
C TRP A 209 0.18 -18.53 -4.82
N GLY A 210 -0.83 -17.82 -4.40
CA GLY A 210 -1.51 -16.82 -5.22
C GLY A 210 -1.41 -15.42 -4.64
N PHE A 211 -1.95 -14.42 -5.35
CA PHE A 211 -1.91 -13.02 -4.99
C PHE A 211 -3.21 -12.31 -5.35
N VAL A 212 -3.88 -11.70 -4.39
CA VAL A 212 -5.09 -10.87 -4.56
C VAL A 212 -4.94 -9.50 -3.91
N LEU A 213 -5.83 -8.57 -4.27
CA LEU A 213 -5.95 -7.29 -3.57
C LEU A 213 -6.32 -7.49 -2.09
N PRO A 214 -6.07 -6.52 -1.20
CA PRO A 214 -6.68 -6.50 0.11
C PRO A 214 -8.20 -6.65 0.02
N PRO A 215 -8.86 -7.28 1.00
CA PRO A 215 -10.31 -7.42 0.96
C PRO A 215 -11.00 -6.06 0.93
N ARG A 216 -12.21 -6.00 0.37
CA ARG A 216 -13.06 -4.81 0.45
C ARG A 216 -13.67 -4.69 1.86
N LYS A 217 -14.00 -3.47 2.27
CA LYS A 217 -14.78 -3.28 3.51
C LYS A 217 -16.09 -4.07 3.48
N ASP A 218 -16.80 -4.01 2.36
CA ASP A 218 -18.02 -4.78 2.08
C ASP A 218 -18.23 -4.91 0.56
N ALA A 219 -19.24 -5.68 0.15
CA ALA A 219 -19.53 -5.94 -1.27
C ALA A 219 -19.95 -4.70 -2.07
N ASN A 220 -20.33 -3.60 -1.42
CA ASN A 220 -20.77 -2.35 -2.06
C ASN A 220 -19.66 -1.31 -2.15
N THR A 221 -18.52 -1.52 -1.48
CA THR A 221 -17.37 -0.61 -1.54
C THR A 221 -16.38 -1.06 -2.61
N PRO A 222 -15.69 -0.15 -3.31
CA PRO A 222 -14.60 -0.50 -4.22
C PRO A 222 -13.42 -1.08 -3.44
N HIS A 223 -12.51 -1.77 -4.13
CA HIS A 223 -11.19 -2.04 -3.57
C HIS A 223 -10.49 -0.71 -3.29
N THR A 224 -9.92 -0.59 -2.11
CA THR A 224 -9.17 0.59 -1.69
C THR A 224 -7.80 0.16 -1.21
N ILE A 225 -6.76 0.72 -1.82
CA ILE A 225 -5.37 0.40 -1.53
C ILE A 225 -4.59 1.68 -1.27
N TYR A 226 -3.46 1.57 -0.57
CA TYR A 226 -2.52 2.69 -0.51
C TYR A 226 -1.46 2.56 -1.61
N PHE A 227 -0.94 3.71 -2.00
CA PHE A 227 0.10 3.83 -2.99
C PHE A 227 1.37 4.34 -2.30
N ASN A 228 2.45 3.61 -2.40
CA ASN A 228 3.71 3.95 -1.74
C ASN A 228 4.87 3.88 -2.73
N ASP A 229 4.73 4.62 -3.82
CA ASP A 229 5.74 4.59 -4.87
C ASP A 229 6.82 5.66 -4.69
N ASN A 230 7.92 5.47 -5.41
CA ASN A 230 8.98 6.44 -5.51
C ASN A 230 8.54 7.58 -6.41
N ILE A 231 8.55 8.79 -5.86
CA ILE A 231 8.16 10.00 -6.58
C ILE A 231 9.39 10.62 -7.22
N ALA A 232 9.31 10.82 -8.53
CA ALA A 232 10.37 11.47 -9.31
C ALA A 232 10.34 12.99 -9.06
N VAL A 233 11.49 13.54 -8.67
CA VAL A 233 11.66 14.96 -8.37
C VAL A 233 12.89 15.53 -9.05
N ILE A 234 12.91 16.84 -9.29
CA ILE A 234 14.08 17.58 -9.73
C ILE A 234 14.50 18.51 -8.58
N PRO A 235 15.79 18.50 -8.15
CA PRO A 235 16.26 19.44 -7.13
C PRO A 235 16.21 20.90 -7.58
N SER A 236 15.87 21.79 -6.66
CA SER A 236 15.80 23.24 -6.92
C SER A 236 17.17 23.93 -7.12
N CYS A 237 18.28 23.21 -6.89
CA CYS A 237 19.61 23.76 -7.05
C CYS A 237 20.06 23.98 -8.52
N PHE A 238 19.33 23.46 -9.49
CA PHE A 238 19.62 23.66 -10.91
C PHE A 238 19.06 24.99 -11.40
N ASP A 239 19.82 25.64 -12.32
CA ASP A 239 19.26 26.76 -13.06
C ASP A 239 18.21 26.34 -14.07
N ALA A 240 17.41 27.28 -14.56
CA ALA A 240 16.27 27.00 -15.42
C ALA A 240 16.64 26.27 -16.73
N GLU A 241 17.82 26.56 -17.31
CA GLU A 241 18.28 25.89 -18.53
C GLU A 241 18.63 24.43 -18.26
N THR A 242 19.33 24.17 -17.15
CA THR A 242 19.68 22.81 -16.73
C THR A 242 18.46 22.00 -16.33
N ALA A 243 17.52 22.60 -15.57
CA ALA A 243 16.28 21.95 -15.19
C ALA A 243 15.43 21.57 -16.41
N GLU A 244 15.34 22.43 -17.43
CA GLU A 244 14.64 22.16 -18.69
C GLU A 244 15.27 21.00 -19.48
N LYS A 245 16.62 20.94 -19.52
CA LYS A 245 17.32 19.81 -20.16
C LYS A 245 17.07 18.48 -19.44
N ILE A 246 17.04 18.51 -18.11
CA ILE A 246 16.70 17.33 -17.29
C ILE A 246 15.26 16.90 -17.56
N ALA A 247 14.33 17.85 -17.59
CA ALA A 247 12.94 17.60 -17.88
C ALA A 247 12.74 16.99 -19.26
N PHE A 248 13.36 17.56 -20.29
CA PHE A 248 13.33 17.03 -21.64
C PHE A 248 13.82 15.58 -21.73
N ALA A 249 14.97 15.30 -21.10
CA ALA A 249 15.54 13.95 -21.10
C ALA A 249 14.63 12.96 -20.37
N TYR A 250 14.06 13.35 -19.21
CA TYR A 250 13.16 12.50 -18.45
C TYR A 250 11.82 12.29 -19.16
N ASN A 251 11.28 13.31 -19.81
CA ASN A 251 10.09 13.21 -20.64
C ASN A 251 10.23 12.19 -21.77
N LEU A 252 11.40 12.19 -22.45
CA LEU A 252 11.71 11.19 -23.47
C LEU A 252 11.86 9.78 -22.88
N PHE A 253 12.52 9.67 -21.72
CA PHE A 253 12.74 8.39 -21.04
C PHE A 253 11.43 7.71 -20.62
N THR A 254 10.42 8.50 -20.27
CA THR A 254 9.11 8.02 -19.82
C THR A 254 8.12 7.79 -20.94
N ASN A 255 8.47 8.03 -22.19
CA ASN A 255 7.61 7.71 -23.33
C ASN A 255 7.53 6.18 -23.53
N PRO A 256 6.43 5.67 -24.08
CA PRO A 256 6.32 4.29 -24.51
C PRO A 256 7.47 3.90 -25.45
N THR A 257 7.88 2.64 -25.39
CA THR A 257 8.91 2.13 -26.31
C THR A 257 8.43 2.25 -27.75
N PRO A 258 9.22 2.81 -28.69
CA PRO A 258 8.81 2.94 -30.07
C PRO A 258 8.37 1.60 -30.68
N GLY A 259 7.16 1.57 -31.25
CA GLY A 259 6.53 0.38 -31.84
C GLY A 259 5.68 -0.43 -30.86
N TYR A 260 5.56 -0.01 -29.60
CA TYR A 260 4.70 -0.61 -28.57
C TYR A 260 3.73 0.41 -27.96
N GLU A 261 3.51 1.52 -28.63
CA GLU A 261 2.68 2.62 -28.13
C GLU A 261 1.21 2.22 -27.91
N ASP A 262 0.72 1.27 -28.74
CA ASP A 262 -0.67 0.78 -28.70
C ASP A 262 -0.80 -0.53 -27.88
N ASP A 263 0.28 -1.08 -27.33
CA ASP A 263 0.25 -2.32 -26.56
C ASP A 263 -0.01 -2.02 -25.08
N THR A 264 -1.28 -1.95 -24.74
CA THR A 264 -1.74 -1.67 -23.36
C THR A 264 -1.44 -2.81 -22.38
N ASP A 265 -1.13 -4.00 -22.86
CA ASP A 265 -0.88 -5.21 -22.06
C ASP A 265 0.60 -5.61 -21.99
N ALA A 266 1.50 -4.88 -22.68
CA ALA A 266 2.95 -5.17 -22.68
C ALA A 266 3.56 -5.26 -21.27
N TRP A 267 3.02 -4.54 -20.30
CA TRP A 267 3.47 -4.58 -18.92
C TRP A 267 3.31 -5.97 -18.29
N LYS A 268 2.33 -6.78 -18.68
CA LYS A 268 2.06 -8.12 -18.13
C LYS A 268 3.24 -9.07 -18.36
N GLU A 269 3.90 -8.97 -19.51
CA GLU A 269 5.04 -9.81 -19.88
C GLU A 269 6.19 -9.71 -18.86
N SER A 270 6.33 -8.56 -18.21
CA SER A 270 7.35 -8.36 -17.18
C SER A 270 7.00 -9.01 -15.85
N TYR A 271 5.70 -9.27 -15.58
CA TYR A 271 5.22 -9.82 -14.31
C TYR A 271 5.00 -11.33 -14.34
N TYR A 272 4.62 -11.94 -15.47
CA TYR A 272 4.39 -13.38 -15.56
C TYR A 272 5.54 -14.23 -14.99
N PRO A 273 6.82 -13.93 -15.24
CA PRO A 273 7.90 -14.75 -14.67
C PRO A 273 8.05 -14.66 -13.15
N SER A 274 7.42 -13.65 -12.53
CA SER A 274 7.56 -13.35 -11.10
C SER A 274 6.43 -13.92 -10.25
N PHE A 275 5.31 -14.31 -10.86
CA PHE A 275 4.16 -14.89 -10.17
C PHE A 275 4.02 -16.38 -10.45
N ARG A 276 3.30 -17.11 -9.59
CA ARG A 276 3.14 -18.56 -9.68
C ARG A 276 2.07 -18.98 -10.68
N ASP A 277 1.12 -18.11 -10.95
CA ASP A 277 0.07 -18.34 -11.93
C ASP A 277 -0.32 -17.05 -12.67
N GLU A 278 -0.96 -17.23 -13.83
CA GLU A 278 -1.37 -16.13 -14.70
C GLU A 278 -2.51 -15.31 -14.08
N ARG A 279 -3.35 -15.90 -13.20
CA ARG A 279 -4.47 -15.19 -12.55
C ARG A 279 -3.99 -14.02 -11.69
N ALA A 280 -2.81 -14.15 -11.05
CA ALA A 280 -2.21 -13.05 -10.32
C ALA A 280 -1.97 -11.81 -11.20
N VAL A 281 -1.56 -12.02 -12.46
CA VAL A 281 -1.29 -10.94 -13.42
C VAL A 281 -2.57 -10.48 -14.11
N ASP A 282 -3.34 -11.43 -14.69
CA ASP A 282 -4.48 -11.13 -15.53
C ASP A 282 -5.71 -10.63 -14.78
N GLU A 283 -5.90 -11.09 -13.53
CA GLU A 283 -7.05 -10.71 -12.72
C GLU A 283 -6.65 -9.68 -11.66
N THR A 284 -5.60 -9.96 -10.87
CA THR A 284 -5.28 -9.11 -9.71
C THR A 284 -4.49 -7.87 -10.11
N LEU A 285 -3.36 -8.00 -10.81
CA LEU A 285 -2.59 -6.82 -11.23
C LEU A 285 -3.37 -5.97 -12.24
N ALA A 286 -4.12 -6.60 -13.15
CA ALA A 286 -4.97 -5.87 -14.10
C ALA A 286 -6.04 -5.04 -13.37
N LEU A 287 -6.71 -5.62 -12.36
CA LEU A 287 -7.64 -4.87 -11.50
C LEU A 287 -6.92 -3.78 -10.72
N MET A 288 -5.77 -4.10 -10.14
CA MET A 288 -4.95 -3.21 -9.35
C MET A 288 -4.54 -1.93 -10.12
N PHE A 289 -4.32 -2.04 -11.42
CA PHE A 289 -3.93 -0.94 -12.30
C PHE A 289 -5.10 -0.25 -13.01
N SER A 290 -6.32 -0.69 -12.72
CA SER A 290 -7.53 -0.12 -13.31
C SER A 290 -8.07 1.06 -12.50
N ASP A 291 -8.97 1.82 -13.14
CA ASP A 291 -9.72 2.91 -12.49
C ASP A 291 -10.78 2.41 -11.49
N ASP A 292 -11.00 1.08 -11.40
CA ASP A 292 -11.97 0.49 -10.47
C ASP A 292 -11.45 0.41 -9.03
N VAL A 293 -10.17 0.73 -8.82
CA VAL A 293 -9.51 0.73 -7.51
C VAL A 293 -9.34 2.15 -7.00
N VAL A 294 -9.76 2.39 -5.76
CA VAL A 294 -9.56 3.66 -5.07
C VAL A 294 -8.18 3.68 -4.43
N ILE A 295 -7.39 4.69 -4.75
CA ILE A 295 -6.10 4.92 -4.09
C ILE A 295 -6.31 5.85 -2.90
N CYS A 296 -5.93 5.39 -1.72
CA CYS A 296 -6.03 6.13 -0.47
C CYS A 296 -4.68 6.16 0.23
N ASN A 297 -4.07 7.32 0.31
CA ASN A 297 -2.84 7.48 1.09
C ASN A 297 -3.15 7.99 2.49
N ASP A 298 -2.44 7.41 3.46
CA ASP A 298 -2.64 7.67 4.87
C ASP A 298 -2.10 9.03 5.34
N VAL A 299 -1.14 9.61 4.60
CA VAL A 299 -0.50 10.89 4.92
C VAL A 299 -0.44 11.84 3.72
N GLN A 300 -0.10 13.09 3.98
CA GLN A 300 0.09 14.13 2.97
C GLN A 300 1.56 14.58 2.93
N PRO A 301 2.20 14.65 1.75
CA PRO A 301 3.62 14.99 1.64
C PRO A 301 3.96 16.41 2.11
N PHE A 302 2.98 17.30 2.15
CA PHE A 302 3.17 18.68 2.60
C PHE A 302 3.06 18.87 4.12
N VAL A 303 2.65 17.83 4.87
CA VAL A 303 2.59 17.89 6.33
C VAL A 303 3.82 17.20 6.90
N TYR A 304 4.87 18.01 7.12
CA TYR A 304 6.14 17.52 7.64
C TYR A 304 6.08 17.12 9.11
N GLY A 305 6.73 16.01 9.44
CA GLY A 305 6.92 15.56 10.84
C GLY A 305 5.90 14.54 11.34
N THR A 306 4.98 14.08 10.48
CA THR A 306 4.17 12.90 10.77
C THR A 306 4.97 11.64 10.44
N ASP A 307 5.11 10.75 11.42
CA ASP A 307 5.69 9.42 11.26
C ASP A 307 4.68 8.38 11.75
N THR A 308 3.87 7.89 10.83
CA THR A 308 2.77 6.99 11.17
C THR A 308 3.22 5.64 11.71
N GLY A 309 4.39 5.15 11.32
CA GLY A 309 4.97 3.91 11.82
C GLY A 309 5.22 3.95 13.34
N PRO A 310 6.24 4.67 13.81
CA PRO A 310 6.53 4.79 15.24
C PRO A 310 5.47 5.58 16.00
N ASP A 311 4.82 6.53 15.36
CA ASP A 311 3.78 7.33 16.01
C ASP A 311 2.54 6.50 16.36
N PHE A 312 2.06 5.65 15.45
CA PHE A 312 0.78 4.95 15.59
C PHE A 312 0.90 3.43 15.51
N TYR A 313 1.49 2.90 14.44
CA TYR A 313 1.33 1.48 14.09
C TYR A 313 2.01 0.53 15.08
N TRP A 314 3.23 0.83 15.55
CA TRP A 314 4.02 -0.14 16.30
C TRP A 314 3.41 -0.48 17.67
N GLU A 315 3.04 0.51 18.46
CA GLU A 315 2.45 0.27 19.77
C GLU A 315 1.03 -0.29 19.67
N THR A 316 0.31 0.12 18.63
CA THR A 316 -1.06 -0.36 18.37
C THR A 316 -1.05 -1.83 17.94
N TYR A 317 -0.19 -2.20 17.00
CA TYR A 317 -0.03 -3.59 16.57
C TYR A 317 0.47 -4.50 17.70
N ALA A 318 1.39 -4.03 18.50
CA ALA A 318 1.90 -4.76 19.68
C ALA A 318 0.89 -4.83 20.84
N LEU A 319 -0.33 -4.30 20.67
CA LEU A 319 -1.38 -4.24 21.69
C LEU A 319 -0.96 -3.51 22.98
N VAL A 320 0.04 -2.64 22.91
CA VAL A 320 0.51 -1.81 24.06
C VAL A 320 -0.50 -0.70 24.33
N LYS A 321 -1.08 -0.12 23.26
CA LYS A 321 -2.14 0.88 23.31
C LYS A 321 -3.23 0.54 22.33
N THR A 322 -4.45 0.92 22.69
CA THR A 322 -5.57 0.83 21.74
C THR A 322 -5.47 1.91 20.66
N PRO A 323 -6.10 1.73 19.49
CA PRO A 323 -6.16 2.77 18.47
C PRO A 323 -6.71 4.10 19.00
N ALA A 324 -7.73 4.08 19.86
CA ALA A 324 -8.32 5.29 20.42
C ALA A 324 -7.34 6.05 21.34
N GLU A 325 -6.60 5.34 22.22
CA GLU A 325 -5.58 5.94 23.07
C GLU A 325 -4.45 6.58 22.26
N LYS A 326 -4.05 5.94 21.12
CA LYS A 326 -3.02 6.50 20.24
C LYS A 326 -3.52 7.75 19.51
N ILE A 327 -4.75 7.76 19.04
CA ILE A 327 -5.37 8.94 18.41
C ILE A 327 -5.38 10.11 19.39
N GLU A 328 -5.85 9.89 20.64
CA GLU A 328 -5.88 10.93 21.68
C GLU A 328 -4.48 11.49 21.97
N GLU A 329 -3.47 10.61 22.13
CA GLU A 329 -2.09 10.99 22.36
C GLU A 329 -1.49 11.87 21.25
N LEU A 330 -1.80 11.53 19.98
CA LEU A 330 -1.18 12.14 18.81
C LEU A 330 -1.93 13.38 18.29
N THR A 331 -3.18 13.58 18.69
CA THR A 331 -4.05 14.65 18.16
C THR A 331 -3.37 16.02 18.22
N THR A 332 -2.86 16.44 19.38
CA THR A 332 -2.24 17.77 19.55
C THR A 332 -0.99 17.93 18.68
N LYS A 333 -0.15 16.88 18.58
CA LYS A 333 1.03 16.89 17.73
C LYS A 333 0.62 17.10 16.26
N TRP A 334 -0.30 16.29 15.78
CA TRP A 334 -0.71 16.34 14.36
C TRP A 334 -1.46 17.62 14.02
N GLU A 335 -2.33 18.13 14.88
CA GLU A 335 -3.00 19.43 14.68
C GLU A 335 -2.00 20.58 14.57
N THR A 336 -0.91 20.55 15.35
CA THR A 336 0.15 21.55 15.25
C THR A 336 0.85 21.49 13.90
N LEU A 337 1.25 20.29 13.44
CA LEU A 337 1.91 20.10 12.15
C LEU A 337 0.99 20.50 10.98
N ILE A 338 -0.29 20.16 11.05
CA ILE A 338 -1.30 20.52 10.06
C ILE A 338 -1.49 22.05 10.02
N ALA A 339 -1.58 22.70 11.19
CA ALA A 339 -1.69 24.15 11.25
C ALA A 339 -0.48 24.87 10.65
N ASP A 340 0.72 24.31 10.83
CA ASP A 340 1.94 24.86 10.20
C ASP A 340 1.94 24.67 8.67
N ALA A 341 1.51 23.51 8.18
CA ALA A 341 1.41 23.23 6.75
C ALA A 341 0.31 24.08 6.03
N ASN A 342 -0.66 24.58 6.77
CA ASN A 342 -1.75 25.43 6.23
C ASN A 342 -1.45 26.94 6.23
N LYS A 343 -0.26 27.37 6.68
CA LYS A 343 0.17 28.79 6.66
C LYS A 343 0.62 29.22 5.28
#